data_74047f078f59cd854427caf02f4d43b1
#
_entry.id   74047f078f59cd854427caf02f4d43b1
#
_cell.length_a   1.000
_cell.length_b   1.000
_cell.length_c   1.000
_cell.angle_alpha   90.00
_cell.angle_beta   90.00
_cell.angle_gamma   90.00
#
_symmetry.space_group_name_H-M   'P 1'
#
loop_
_entity.id
_entity.type
_entity.pdbx_description
1 polymer ?
#
loop_
_entity_poly.entity_id
_entity_poly.type
_entity_poly.pdbx_seq_one_letter_code
_entity_poly.pdbx_strand_id
1 'polypeptide(L)'
;MLDVKMIERALARTGKSKGGLAEAMGVRAGAVSEILSGIRLIKASEIGPITEYLGLNSVPIMGRVGAGALIEPEHEQVPPEGLGEIELPFPMEEETIAFEVAGDSMLPKYENGDVIVVFREQRHPLSSFYGEEAAVRLKTGERYLKTIERGKSPNTVNLKSFNAKPIVGVKLEWIGEICVTLPRGQIERLRSKAAARSRKAGKAK
;
A
#
# COMPACT_ATOMS: atom_id res chain seq x y z
N MET A 1 -1.29 15.77 1.24
CA MET A 1 -1.53 16.57 2.50
C MET A 1 -2.80 16.06 3.14
N LEU A 2 -2.84 15.90 4.49
CA LEU A 2 -4.06 15.43 5.18
C LEU A 2 -5.20 16.43 4.97
N ASP A 3 -6.31 15.96 4.41
CA ASP A 3 -7.50 16.76 4.15
C ASP A 3 -8.77 16.21 4.83
N VAL A 4 -9.85 16.95 4.79
CA VAL A 4 -11.13 16.59 5.40
C VAL A 4 -11.70 15.31 4.80
N LYS A 5 -11.60 15.14 3.48
CA LYS A 5 -12.14 13.96 2.78
C LYS A 5 -11.44 12.68 3.17
N MET A 6 -10.12 12.74 3.40
CA MET A 6 -9.35 11.59 3.93
C MET A 6 -9.87 11.17 5.31
N ILE A 7 -10.12 12.14 6.20
CA ILE A 7 -10.64 11.87 7.54
C ILE A 7 -12.04 11.25 7.46
N GLU A 8 -12.93 11.80 6.64
CA GLU A 8 -14.29 11.28 6.46
C GLU A 8 -14.28 9.83 5.93
N ARG A 9 -13.52 9.58 4.87
CA ARG A 9 -13.36 8.23 4.30
C ARG A 9 -12.80 7.23 5.33
N ALA A 10 -11.79 7.66 6.09
CA ALA A 10 -11.18 6.81 7.10
C ALA A 10 -12.13 6.51 8.27
N LEU A 11 -12.91 7.49 8.75
CA LEU A 11 -13.95 7.27 9.75
C LEU A 11 -15.00 6.27 9.25
N ALA A 12 -15.47 6.44 8.00
CA ALA A 12 -16.43 5.51 7.38
C ALA A 12 -15.85 4.09 7.24
N ARG A 13 -14.62 3.96 6.76
CA ARG A 13 -13.95 2.68 6.56
C ARG A 13 -13.67 1.94 7.86
N THR A 14 -13.18 2.65 8.88
CA THR A 14 -12.73 2.03 10.14
C THR A 14 -13.85 1.84 11.16
N GLY A 15 -15.02 2.46 10.96
CA GLY A 15 -16.11 2.51 11.95
C GLY A 15 -15.76 3.29 13.21
N LYS A 16 -14.63 3.99 13.23
CA LYS A 16 -14.20 4.80 14.39
C LYS A 16 -15.04 6.06 14.56
N SER A 17 -15.21 6.51 15.81
CA SER A 17 -16.08 7.64 16.12
C SER A 17 -15.36 8.97 16.07
N LYS A 18 -16.12 10.04 15.76
CA LYS A 18 -15.64 11.45 15.87
C LYS A 18 -15.24 11.80 17.31
N GLY A 19 -15.94 11.22 18.31
CA GLY A 19 -15.60 11.41 19.72
C GLY A 19 -14.24 10.83 20.08
N GLY A 20 -13.98 9.57 19.68
CA GLY A 20 -12.67 8.96 19.89
C GLY A 20 -11.54 9.67 19.13
N LEU A 21 -11.83 10.23 17.95
CA LEU A 21 -10.86 11.08 17.24
C LEU A 21 -10.56 12.35 18.02
N ALA A 22 -11.58 13.02 18.58
CA ALA A 22 -11.38 14.20 19.40
C ALA A 22 -10.55 13.92 20.66
N GLU A 23 -10.81 12.78 21.31
CA GLU A 23 -10.02 12.30 22.45
C GLU A 23 -8.56 12.04 22.06
N ALA A 24 -8.31 11.34 20.95
CA ALA A 24 -6.96 11.08 20.44
C ALA A 24 -6.20 12.37 20.11
N MET A 25 -6.89 13.39 19.63
CA MET A 25 -6.34 14.72 19.34
C MET A 25 -6.17 15.59 20.59
N GLY A 26 -6.73 15.21 21.75
CA GLY A 26 -6.76 16.04 22.94
C GLY A 26 -7.57 17.32 22.78
N VAL A 27 -8.66 17.29 21.99
CA VAL A 27 -9.52 18.43 21.73
C VAL A 27 -10.97 18.19 22.19
N ARG A 28 -11.77 19.25 22.29
CA ARG A 28 -13.21 19.15 22.61
C ARG A 28 -13.96 18.37 21.50
N ALA A 29 -15.03 17.67 21.87
CA ALA A 29 -15.79 16.82 20.95
C ALA A 29 -16.28 17.55 19.67
N GLY A 30 -16.69 18.84 19.79
CA GLY A 30 -17.12 19.65 18.66
C GLY A 30 -16.03 20.00 17.65
N ALA A 31 -14.76 20.00 18.07
CA ALA A 31 -13.64 20.42 17.21
C ALA A 31 -13.49 19.55 15.95
N VAL A 32 -13.74 18.23 16.05
CA VAL A 32 -13.71 17.33 14.89
C VAL A 32 -14.82 17.66 13.90
N SER A 33 -16.03 17.98 14.40
CA SER A 33 -17.15 18.39 13.54
C SER A 33 -16.86 19.72 12.83
N GLU A 34 -16.22 20.66 13.51
CA GLU A 34 -15.78 21.93 12.92
C GLU A 34 -14.70 21.74 11.83
N ILE A 35 -13.78 20.77 12.02
CA ILE A 35 -12.81 20.39 10.98
C ILE A 35 -13.54 19.80 9.76
N LEU A 36 -14.44 18.85 9.98
CA LEU A 36 -15.16 18.17 8.90
C LEU A 36 -16.08 19.10 8.12
N SER A 37 -16.62 20.15 8.76
CA SER A 37 -17.41 21.17 8.07
C SER A 37 -16.59 22.31 7.46
N GLY A 38 -15.25 22.25 7.57
CA GLY A 38 -14.35 23.27 7.02
C GLY A 38 -14.31 24.58 7.82
N ILE A 39 -14.99 24.66 8.97
CA ILE A 39 -14.98 25.85 9.84
C ILE A 39 -13.63 26.03 10.54
N ARG A 40 -12.95 24.90 10.84
CA ARG A 40 -11.67 24.87 11.54
C ARG A 40 -10.61 24.15 10.72
N LEU A 41 -9.42 24.74 10.60
CA LEU A 41 -8.29 24.10 9.97
C LEU A 41 -7.61 23.11 10.92
N ILE A 42 -7.04 22.05 10.33
CA ILE A 42 -6.21 21.07 11.04
C ILE A 42 -4.87 21.73 11.38
N LYS A 43 -4.47 21.68 12.65
CA LYS A 43 -3.15 22.16 13.09
C LYS A 43 -2.08 21.11 12.83
N ALA A 44 -0.85 21.56 12.61
CA ALA A 44 0.29 20.64 12.40
C ALA A 44 0.46 19.62 13.53
N SER A 45 0.24 20.02 14.79
CA SER A 45 0.28 19.15 15.97
C SER A 45 -0.81 18.08 16.02
N GLU A 46 -1.87 18.24 15.25
CA GLU A 46 -3.01 17.32 15.21
C GLU A 46 -2.89 16.25 14.12
N ILE A 47 -2.00 16.47 13.12
CA ILE A 47 -1.80 15.53 12.01
C ILE A 47 -1.38 14.16 12.51
N GLY A 48 -0.40 14.10 13.42
CA GLY A 48 0.08 12.84 13.99
C GLY A 48 -1.04 12.04 14.69
N PRO A 49 -1.73 12.62 15.70
CA PRO A 49 -2.85 11.96 16.38
C PRO A 49 -3.98 11.50 15.43
N ILE A 50 -4.34 12.32 14.43
CA ILE A 50 -5.35 11.96 13.43
C ILE A 50 -4.87 10.74 12.62
N THR A 51 -3.65 10.79 12.11
CA THR A 51 -3.05 9.74 11.28
C THR A 51 -2.97 8.42 12.05
N GLU A 52 -2.53 8.46 13.30
CA GLU A 52 -2.38 7.28 14.15
C GLU A 52 -3.76 6.71 14.52
N TYR A 53 -4.70 7.55 14.99
CA TYR A 53 -6.03 7.09 15.37
C TYR A 53 -6.77 6.47 14.18
N LEU A 54 -6.71 7.07 13.01
CA LEU A 54 -7.43 6.58 11.82
C LEU A 54 -6.66 5.51 11.04
N GLY A 55 -5.38 5.25 11.36
CA GLY A 55 -4.54 4.29 10.63
C GLY A 55 -4.29 4.72 9.18
N LEU A 56 -4.13 6.02 8.93
CA LEU A 56 -3.96 6.55 7.57
C LEU A 56 -2.61 6.23 6.95
N ASN A 57 -1.67 5.80 7.75
CA ASN A 57 -0.32 5.40 7.33
C ASN A 57 -0.08 3.88 7.41
N SER A 58 -1.08 3.11 7.82
CA SER A 58 -1.00 1.65 7.86
C SER A 58 -1.44 1.06 6.54
N VAL A 59 -0.58 0.21 5.95
CA VAL A 59 -0.82 -0.46 4.67
C VAL A 59 -0.74 -1.97 4.87
N PRO A 60 -1.80 -2.74 4.53
CA PRO A 60 -1.78 -4.19 4.64
C PRO A 60 -0.86 -4.82 3.59
N ILE A 61 -0.07 -5.80 4.01
CA ILE A 61 0.77 -6.61 3.12
C ILE A 61 -0.08 -7.79 2.63
N MET A 62 -0.45 -7.75 1.36
CA MET A 62 -1.37 -8.70 0.74
C MET A 62 -0.67 -9.90 0.09
N GLY A 63 0.58 -10.18 0.48
CA GLY A 63 1.34 -11.30 -0.02
C GLY A 63 2.63 -10.89 -0.70
N ARG A 64 3.13 -11.78 -1.57
CA ARG A 64 4.36 -11.60 -2.33
C ARG A 64 4.07 -11.32 -3.81
N VAL A 65 4.99 -10.63 -4.43
CA VAL A 65 4.98 -10.41 -5.88
C VAL A 65 6.28 -10.96 -6.48
N GLY A 66 6.13 -11.81 -7.51
CA GLY A 66 7.28 -12.47 -8.11
C GLY A 66 8.16 -11.53 -8.92
N ALA A 67 9.43 -11.44 -8.50
CA ALA A 67 10.51 -10.88 -9.30
C ALA A 67 11.37 -12.00 -9.88
N GLY A 68 10.74 -13.04 -10.47
CA GLY A 68 11.44 -14.18 -11.10
C GLY A 68 10.96 -15.56 -10.65
N ALA A 69 10.43 -15.70 -9.45
CA ALA A 69 9.78 -16.93 -9.02
C ALA A 69 8.27 -16.86 -9.35
N LEU A 70 7.74 -17.97 -9.85
CA LEU A 70 6.29 -18.16 -9.97
C LEU A 70 5.75 -18.26 -8.53
N ILE A 71 4.98 -17.26 -8.11
CA ILE A 71 4.22 -17.37 -6.88
C ILE A 71 2.88 -17.97 -7.28
N GLU A 72 2.73 -19.26 -7.05
CA GLU A 72 1.47 -19.95 -7.30
C GLU A 72 0.43 -19.47 -6.29
N PRO A 73 -0.75 -19.02 -6.74
CA PRO A 73 -1.80 -18.49 -5.85
C PRO A 73 -2.27 -19.51 -4.82
N GLU A 74 -2.16 -20.80 -5.13
CA GLU A 74 -2.64 -21.90 -4.29
C GLU A 74 -1.81 -22.13 -3.02
N HIS A 75 -0.56 -21.64 -2.99
CA HIS A 75 0.33 -21.81 -1.84
C HIS A 75 0.30 -20.57 -0.89
N GLU A 76 -0.28 -19.48 -1.30
CA GLU A 76 -0.43 -18.27 -0.50
C GLU A 76 -1.88 -18.09 -0.06
N GLN A 77 -2.32 -18.86 0.93
CA GLN A 77 -3.55 -18.53 1.68
C GLN A 77 -3.28 -17.25 2.48
N VAL A 78 -3.36 -16.11 1.79
CA VAL A 78 -3.29 -14.82 2.47
C VAL A 78 -4.64 -14.56 3.12
N PRO A 79 -4.70 -14.42 4.44
CA PRO A 79 -5.92 -14.03 5.13
C PRO A 79 -6.50 -12.74 4.52
N PRO A 80 -7.81 -12.49 4.59
CA PRO A 80 -8.42 -11.25 4.10
C PRO A 80 -7.77 -9.98 4.66
N GLU A 81 -7.24 -10.05 5.88
CA GLU A 81 -6.48 -9.02 6.58
C GLU A 81 -5.02 -8.87 6.12
N GLY A 82 -4.52 -9.77 5.27
CA GLY A 82 -3.14 -9.79 4.77
C GLY A 82 -2.16 -10.55 5.67
N LEU A 83 -0.85 -10.45 5.35
CA LEU A 83 0.27 -11.06 6.10
C LEU A 83 0.81 -10.15 7.22
N GLY A 84 0.12 -9.05 7.50
CA GLY A 84 0.51 -8.02 8.44
C GLY A 84 0.38 -6.63 7.83
N GLU A 85 0.85 -5.65 8.55
CA GLU A 85 0.79 -4.24 8.13
C GLU A 85 2.17 -3.59 8.19
N ILE A 86 2.36 -2.58 7.36
CA ILE A 86 3.52 -1.70 7.42
C ILE A 86 3.06 -0.26 7.66
N GLU A 87 3.69 0.40 8.63
CA GLU A 87 3.46 1.83 8.87
C GLU A 87 4.38 2.67 7.99
N LEU A 88 3.79 3.50 7.15
CA LEU A 88 4.52 4.49 6.37
C LEU A 88 4.81 5.74 7.22
N PRO A 89 5.86 6.51 6.91
CA PRO A 89 6.15 7.76 7.62
C PRO A 89 5.20 8.93 7.27
N PHE A 90 4.23 8.68 6.38
CA PHE A 90 3.25 9.66 5.90
C PHE A 90 1.89 8.98 5.66
N PRO A 91 0.78 9.72 5.74
CA PRO A 91 -0.54 9.19 5.43
C PRO A 91 -0.71 8.98 3.92
N MET A 92 -1.48 7.94 3.56
CA MET A 92 -1.90 7.68 2.18
C MET A 92 -3.29 8.26 1.92
N GLU A 93 -3.45 8.94 0.80
CA GLU A 93 -4.72 9.60 0.41
C GLU A 93 -5.75 8.59 -0.13
N GLU A 94 -5.28 7.50 -0.71
CA GLU A 94 -6.12 6.48 -1.33
C GLU A 94 -5.85 5.10 -0.72
N GLU A 95 -6.75 4.17 -0.96
CA GLU A 95 -6.55 2.78 -0.54
C GLU A 95 -5.35 2.18 -1.25
N THR A 96 -4.41 1.74 -0.44
CA THR A 96 -3.18 1.10 -0.88
C THR A 96 -3.03 -0.28 -0.26
N ILE A 97 -2.33 -1.13 -0.96
CA ILE A 97 -1.90 -2.44 -0.49
C ILE A 97 -0.41 -2.59 -0.74
N ALA A 98 0.23 -3.45 0.02
CA ALA A 98 1.66 -3.70 -0.12
C ALA A 98 1.92 -5.15 -0.53
N PHE A 99 3.03 -5.35 -1.23
CA PHE A 99 3.55 -6.67 -1.57
C PHE A 99 5.04 -6.74 -1.25
N GLU A 100 5.48 -7.86 -0.70
CA GLU A 100 6.89 -8.18 -0.55
C GLU A 100 7.44 -8.69 -1.89
N VAL A 101 8.56 -8.15 -2.34
CA VAL A 101 9.24 -8.57 -3.56
C VAL A 101 9.96 -9.89 -3.31
N ALA A 102 9.72 -10.89 -4.14
CA ALA A 102 10.35 -12.22 -4.06
C ALA A 102 11.11 -12.54 -5.34
N GLY A 103 12.40 -12.85 -5.23
CA GLY A 103 13.27 -13.21 -6.35
C GLY A 103 14.16 -12.06 -6.83
N ASP A 104 14.76 -12.24 -8.01
CA ASP A 104 15.87 -11.41 -8.51
C ASP A 104 15.69 -10.84 -9.93
N SER A 105 14.58 -11.20 -10.61
CA SER A 105 14.38 -10.81 -12.02
C SER A 105 14.28 -9.30 -12.26
N MET A 106 14.05 -8.53 -11.22
CA MET A 106 13.96 -7.07 -11.29
C MET A 106 15.18 -6.36 -10.67
N LEU A 107 16.27 -7.09 -10.41
CA LEU A 107 17.56 -6.51 -10.06
C LEU A 107 18.10 -5.66 -11.21
N PRO A 108 18.82 -4.55 -10.91
CA PRO A 108 19.20 -4.11 -9.56
C PRO A 108 18.19 -3.17 -8.89
N LYS A 109 17.03 -2.88 -9.52
CA LYS A 109 16.09 -1.85 -9.03
C LYS A 109 15.26 -2.31 -7.83
N TYR A 110 14.88 -3.58 -7.82
CA TYR A 110 14.10 -4.18 -6.73
C TYR A 110 14.81 -5.43 -6.22
N GLU A 111 15.09 -5.47 -4.93
CA GLU A 111 15.75 -6.59 -4.28
C GLU A 111 14.73 -7.51 -3.58
N ASN A 112 15.11 -8.77 -3.40
CA ASN A 112 14.31 -9.70 -2.61
C ASN A 112 14.14 -9.19 -1.17
N GLY A 113 12.88 -9.13 -0.70
CA GLY A 113 12.52 -8.58 0.61
C GLY A 113 12.20 -7.08 0.62
N ASP A 114 12.35 -6.37 -0.50
CA ASP A 114 11.80 -5.03 -0.64
C ASP A 114 10.26 -5.09 -0.54
N VAL A 115 9.63 -3.99 -0.16
CA VAL A 115 8.17 -3.88 -0.19
C VAL A 115 7.77 -2.78 -1.16
N ILE A 116 6.89 -3.11 -2.07
CA ILE A 116 6.22 -2.13 -2.93
C ILE A 116 4.82 -1.86 -2.38
N VAL A 117 4.45 -0.59 -2.34
CA VAL A 117 3.09 -0.14 -2.02
C VAL A 117 2.45 0.32 -3.32
N VAL A 118 1.27 -0.21 -3.59
CA VAL A 118 0.53 0.06 -4.83
C VAL A 118 -0.87 0.53 -4.51
N PHE A 119 -1.49 1.27 -5.42
CA PHE A 119 -2.92 1.56 -5.31
C PHE A 119 -3.73 0.28 -5.49
N ARG A 120 -4.72 0.07 -4.62
CA ARG A 120 -5.57 -1.12 -4.64
C ARG A 120 -6.40 -1.19 -5.93
N GLU A 121 -6.94 -0.05 -6.36
CA GLU A 121 -7.70 0.05 -7.59
C GLU A 121 -6.84 0.56 -8.74
N GLN A 122 -7.04 0.00 -9.92
CA GLN A 122 -6.39 0.48 -11.13
C GLN A 122 -6.97 1.85 -11.50
N ARG A 123 -6.13 2.88 -11.50
CA ARG A 123 -6.52 4.28 -11.66
C ARG A 123 -6.47 4.76 -13.12
N HIS A 124 -5.67 4.11 -13.93
CA HIS A 124 -5.37 4.51 -15.30
C HIS A 124 -5.61 3.35 -16.28
N PRO A 125 -5.90 3.64 -17.55
CA PRO A 125 -6.04 2.60 -18.57
C PRO A 125 -4.69 1.91 -18.82
N LEU A 126 -4.72 0.66 -19.31
CA LEU A 126 -3.52 -0.13 -19.61
C LEU A 126 -2.45 0.63 -20.41
N SER A 127 -2.87 1.47 -21.35
CA SER A 127 -1.95 2.23 -22.20
C SER A 127 -1.04 3.20 -21.44
N SER A 128 -1.46 3.66 -20.28
CA SER A 128 -0.65 4.55 -19.42
C SER A 128 0.49 3.83 -18.71
N PHE A 129 0.45 2.49 -18.69
CA PHE A 129 1.47 1.68 -18.03
C PHE A 129 2.54 1.12 -18.99
N TYR A 130 2.45 1.43 -20.30
CA TYR A 130 3.50 0.95 -21.22
C TYR A 130 4.83 1.64 -20.94
N GLY A 131 5.85 0.84 -20.64
CA GLY A 131 7.18 1.29 -20.23
C GLY A 131 7.35 1.45 -18.72
N GLU A 132 6.27 1.33 -17.94
CA GLU A 132 6.29 1.49 -16.48
C GLU A 132 6.39 0.13 -15.78
N GLU A 133 7.03 0.13 -14.60
CA GLU A 133 7.00 -1.00 -13.70
C GLU A 133 5.72 -0.97 -12.86
N ALA A 134 5.09 -2.12 -12.73
CA ALA A 134 3.89 -2.28 -11.93
C ALA A 134 3.82 -3.67 -11.30
N ALA A 135 3.07 -3.77 -10.21
CA ALA A 135 2.56 -5.06 -9.77
C ALA A 135 1.42 -5.46 -10.70
N VAL A 136 1.45 -6.69 -11.20
CA VAL A 136 0.41 -7.17 -12.10
C VAL A 136 -0.14 -8.51 -11.62
N ARG A 137 -1.43 -8.75 -11.89
CA ARG A 137 -2.03 -10.08 -11.77
C ARG A 137 -2.49 -10.52 -13.15
N LEU A 138 -2.07 -11.73 -13.54
CA LEU A 138 -2.54 -12.36 -14.76
C LEU A 138 -3.97 -12.90 -14.57
N LYS A 139 -4.67 -13.12 -15.68
CA LYS A 139 -5.97 -13.82 -15.65
C LYS A 139 -5.89 -15.27 -15.14
N THR A 140 -4.70 -15.83 -15.15
CA THR A 140 -4.36 -17.16 -14.61
C THR A 140 -4.08 -17.15 -13.11
N GLY A 141 -4.02 -15.93 -12.49
CA GLY A 141 -3.89 -15.73 -11.05
C GLY A 141 -2.50 -15.33 -10.58
N GLU A 142 -1.46 -15.61 -11.34
CA GLU A 142 -0.08 -15.31 -10.97
C GLU A 142 0.16 -13.81 -10.82
N ARG A 143 1.03 -13.46 -9.89
CA ARG A 143 1.42 -12.08 -9.59
C ARG A 143 2.89 -11.85 -9.95
N TYR A 144 3.15 -10.72 -10.58
CA TYR A 144 4.51 -10.33 -10.97
C TYR A 144 4.76 -8.84 -10.72
N LEU A 145 6.02 -8.51 -10.46
CA LEU A 145 6.56 -7.16 -10.58
C LEU A 145 7.36 -7.10 -11.88
N LYS A 146 6.90 -6.33 -12.87
CA LYS A 146 7.50 -6.28 -14.20
C LYS A 146 7.29 -4.92 -14.85
N THR A 147 8.12 -4.61 -15.87
CA THR A 147 7.82 -3.53 -16.80
C THR A 147 6.80 -4.01 -17.82
N ILE A 148 5.75 -3.25 -18.02
CA ILE A 148 4.68 -3.58 -18.96
C ILE A 148 5.04 -3.06 -20.35
N GLU A 149 5.10 -3.94 -21.34
CA GLU A 149 5.27 -3.57 -22.75
C GLU A 149 4.02 -3.97 -23.56
N ARG A 150 3.77 -3.24 -24.63
CA ARG A 150 2.65 -3.56 -25.53
C ARG A 150 2.85 -4.93 -26.21
N GLY A 151 1.86 -5.81 -26.14
CA GLY A 151 1.86 -7.08 -26.80
C GLY A 151 1.56 -6.98 -28.29
N LYS A 152 1.80 -8.07 -29.03
CA LYS A 152 1.52 -8.15 -30.48
C LYS A 152 0.02 -8.25 -30.78
N SER A 153 -0.74 -8.91 -29.92
CA SER A 153 -2.18 -9.12 -30.10
C SER A 153 -2.99 -8.13 -29.28
N PRO A 154 -4.23 -7.80 -29.66
CA PRO A 154 -5.10 -6.92 -28.89
C PRO A 154 -5.27 -7.41 -27.45
N ASN A 155 -5.24 -6.48 -26.50
CA ASN A 155 -5.39 -6.74 -25.06
C ASN A 155 -4.35 -7.71 -24.47
N THR A 156 -3.20 -7.89 -25.13
CA THR A 156 -2.06 -8.62 -24.58
C THR A 156 -0.91 -7.68 -24.26
N VAL A 157 -0.08 -8.09 -23.31
CA VAL A 157 1.15 -7.38 -22.94
C VAL A 157 2.33 -8.35 -22.90
N ASN A 158 3.52 -7.80 -23.00
CA ASN A 158 4.75 -8.48 -22.63
C ASN A 158 5.19 -7.92 -21.28
N LEU A 159 5.63 -8.79 -20.40
CA LEU A 159 6.14 -8.44 -19.08
C LEU A 159 7.66 -8.57 -19.10
N LYS A 160 8.36 -7.45 -19.16
CA LYS A 160 9.81 -7.40 -19.22
C LYS A 160 10.43 -7.41 -17.83
N SER A 161 11.53 -8.13 -17.73
CA SER A 161 12.39 -8.20 -16.56
C SER A 161 13.70 -7.48 -16.83
N PHE A 162 14.37 -6.98 -15.78
CA PHE A 162 15.72 -6.48 -15.91
C PHE A 162 16.74 -7.63 -15.95
N ASN A 163 16.48 -8.72 -15.23
CA ASN A 163 17.41 -9.82 -15.02
C ASN A 163 16.81 -11.21 -15.32
N ALA A 164 15.80 -11.28 -16.21
CA ALA A 164 15.22 -12.56 -16.63
C ALA A 164 14.58 -12.44 -18.02
N LYS A 165 14.22 -13.59 -18.60
CA LYS A 165 13.50 -13.61 -19.87
C LYS A 165 12.11 -12.97 -19.73
N PRO A 166 11.63 -12.23 -20.73
CA PRO A 166 10.29 -11.65 -20.70
C PRO A 166 9.19 -12.73 -20.80
N ILE A 167 8.04 -12.45 -20.18
CA ILE A 167 6.83 -13.23 -20.33
C ILE A 167 6.01 -12.57 -21.45
N VAL A 168 5.69 -13.30 -22.50
CA VAL A 168 5.17 -12.71 -23.74
C VAL A 168 3.71 -13.06 -23.96
N GLY A 169 2.92 -12.08 -24.44
CA GLY A 169 1.56 -12.31 -24.92
C GLY A 169 0.53 -12.64 -23.85
N VAL A 170 0.75 -12.21 -22.61
CA VAL A 170 -0.16 -12.47 -21.49
C VAL A 170 -1.29 -11.44 -21.39
N LYS A 171 -2.38 -11.80 -20.70
CA LYS A 171 -3.51 -10.90 -20.40
C LYS A 171 -3.51 -10.58 -18.91
N LEU A 172 -3.62 -9.30 -18.60
CA LEU A 172 -3.71 -8.83 -17.24
C LEU A 172 -5.16 -8.84 -16.76
N GLU A 173 -5.33 -9.17 -15.48
CA GLU A 173 -6.57 -9.00 -14.74
C GLU A 173 -6.54 -7.68 -13.97
N TRP A 174 -5.36 -7.34 -13.42
CA TRP A 174 -5.19 -6.16 -12.57
C TRP A 174 -3.76 -5.59 -12.71
N ILE A 175 -3.67 -4.27 -12.53
CA ILE A 175 -2.42 -3.51 -12.51
C ILE A 175 -2.42 -2.65 -11.27
N GLY A 176 -1.43 -2.87 -10.39
CA GLY A 176 -1.16 -2.04 -9.23
C GLY A 176 -0.04 -1.05 -9.54
N GLU A 177 -0.41 0.21 -9.67
CA GLU A 177 0.52 1.32 -9.84
C GLU A 177 1.35 1.51 -8.56
N ILE A 178 2.69 1.50 -8.70
CA ILE A 178 3.60 1.64 -7.57
C ILE A 178 3.66 3.10 -7.14
N CYS A 179 3.30 3.38 -5.89
CA CYS A 179 3.39 4.71 -5.30
C CYS A 179 4.56 4.86 -4.33
N VAL A 180 5.01 3.75 -3.71
CA VAL A 180 6.15 3.75 -2.79
C VAL A 180 6.92 2.44 -2.94
N THR A 181 8.25 2.54 -2.90
CA THR A 181 9.14 1.38 -2.73
C THR A 181 9.92 1.55 -1.43
N LEU A 182 9.87 0.53 -0.59
CA LEU A 182 10.58 0.49 0.69
C LEU A 182 11.67 -0.58 0.62
N PRO A 183 12.95 -0.19 0.65
CA PRO A 183 14.04 -1.14 0.74
C PRO A 183 13.94 -2.00 2.01
N ARG A 184 14.30 -3.27 1.93
CA ARG A 184 14.25 -4.24 3.05
C ARG A 184 14.84 -3.73 4.36
N GLY A 185 15.97 -3.01 4.29
CA GLY A 185 16.59 -2.45 5.48
C GLY A 185 15.79 -1.33 6.17
N GLN A 186 14.87 -0.66 5.44
CA GLN A 186 13.94 0.30 6.05
C GLN A 186 12.76 -0.41 6.71
N ILE A 187 12.30 -1.51 6.14
CA ILE A 187 11.18 -2.30 6.67
C ILE A 187 11.49 -2.83 8.05
N GLU A 188 12.67 -3.39 8.26
CA GLU A 188 13.13 -3.86 9.56
C GLU A 188 13.12 -2.75 10.62
N ARG A 189 13.55 -1.54 10.24
CA ARG A 189 13.52 -0.35 11.12
C ARG A 189 12.09 0.12 11.43
N LEU A 190 11.19 0.07 10.47
CA LEU A 190 9.78 0.45 10.66
C LEU A 190 9.08 -0.56 11.58
N ARG A 191 9.26 -1.86 11.34
CA ARG A 191 8.72 -2.94 12.19
C ARG A 191 9.23 -2.86 13.63
N SER A 192 10.52 -2.58 13.82
CA SER A 192 11.09 -2.44 15.17
C SER A 192 10.56 -1.22 15.92
N LYS A 193 10.32 -0.10 15.23
CA LYS A 193 9.69 1.10 15.81
C LYS A 193 8.23 0.85 16.22
N ALA A 194 7.44 0.18 15.39
CA ALA A 194 6.06 -0.18 15.67
C ALA A 194 5.97 -1.09 16.91
N ALA A 195 6.81 -2.13 16.98
CA ALA A 195 6.89 -3.02 18.13
C ALA A 195 7.29 -2.30 19.43
N ALA A 196 8.20 -1.31 19.34
CA ALA A 196 8.60 -0.50 20.49
C ALA A 196 7.48 0.43 20.99
N ARG A 197 6.67 0.99 20.08
CA ARG A 197 5.50 1.82 20.43
C ARG A 197 4.41 1.01 21.12
N SER A 198 4.07 -0.17 20.58
CA SER A 198 3.07 -1.07 21.18
C SER A 198 3.46 -1.48 22.60
N ARG A 199 4.75 -1.77 22.87
CA ARG A 199 5.25 -2.09 24.21
C ARG A 199 5.17 -0.91 25.19
N LYS A 200 5.33 0.33 24.73
CA LYS A 200 5.19 1.54 25.56
C LYS A 200 3.72 1.81 25.90
N ALA A 201 2.81 1.65 24.93
CA ALA A 201 1.38 1.85 25.14
C ALA A 201 0.78 0.80 26.11
N GLY A 202 1.25 -0.46 26.08
CA GLY A 202 0.84 -1.50 27.00
C GLY A 202 1.37 -1.37 28.42
N LYS A 203 2.39 -0.54 28.67
CA LYS A 203 2.94 -0.25 30.03
C LYS A 203 2.33 0.99 30.67
N ALA A 204 1.52 1.76 29.95
CA ALA A 204 0.86 2.99 30.43
C ALA A 204 -0.60 2.75 30.84
N LYS A 205 -1.06 1.50 30.85
CA LYS A 205 -2.30 1.02 31.44
C LYS A 205 -1.97 0.19 32.67
#